data_51f29637b0e0fdd2d0982fade058035f
#
_entry.id   51f29637b0e0fdd2d0982fade058035f
#
_cell.length_a   1.000
_cell.length_b   1.000
_cell.length_c   1.000
_cell.angle_alpha   90.00
_cell.angle_beta   90.00
_cell.angle_gamma   90.00
#
_symmetry.space_group_name_H-M   'P 1'
#
loop_
_entity.id
_entity.type
_entity.pdbx_description
1 polymer ?
#
loop_
_entity_poly.entity_id
_entity_poly.type
_entity_poly.pdbx_seq_one_letter_code
_entity_poly.pdbx_strand_id
1 'polypeptide(L)'
;MKVLALWQGMGGVEYHRLYTPLKRLQIDHAEEIEVNVSQDFQKAGLPELKQYDLVLFNRDLGENHYEILHYLAKHEIPYIVDIDDYWVLPKFHPVYKYYREHKLKQRIIDAIRYADGVTTTTDFLANEIRQYNQNVQVLPNALDLTDEQWLLEPQQRDVITFGWVGGITHSNDIMLISDAIAQMCDYYGDKVRFVLCGYQPGSMWESILYKFNGCAEKLRSQVVVAPSQNVNEYGNFYRLFDVALAPLENTKWNNCKSELKIIEAAAYGLPVIASEVAPYLSINPGVKFTVNTPEAWFAAMRQMYEQADLKIVGENNQKHTNKIHDLTTINQKRLAFFKQLCK
;
A
#
# COMPACT_ATOMS: atom_id res chain seq x y z
N MET A 1 -0.03 11.85 -26.49
CA MET A 1 -0.38 10.45 -26.21
C MET A 1 -1.62 10.44 -25.35
N LYS A 2 -2.63 9.67 -25.74
CA LYS A 2 -3.90 9.59 -25.05
C LYS A 2 -4.04 8.25 -24.32
N VAL A 3 -4.10 8.27 -23.00
CA VAL A 3 -4.09 7.08 -22.14
C VAL A 3 -5.45 6.92 -21.46
N LEU A 4 -6.00 5.72 -21.47
CA LEU A 4 -7.18 5.36 -20.72
C LEU A 4 -6.80 4.50 -19.51
N ALA A 5 -7.11 4.97 -18.31
CA ALA A 5 -7.01 4.18 -17.08
C ALA A 5 -8.38 3.60 -16.71
N LEU A 6 -8.46 2.28 -16.61
CA LEU A 6 -9.66 1.55 -16.25
C LEU A 6 -9.56 1.05 -14.81
N TRP A 7 -10.57 1.33 -13.98
CA TRP A 7 -10.69 0.75 -12.64
C TRP A 7 -12.14 0.50 -12.23
N GLN A 8 -12.34 -0.32 -11.21
CA GLN A 8 -13.68 -0.74 -10.75
C GLN A 8 -14.22 0.08 -9.56
N GLY A 9 -13.42 0.95 -8.99
CA GLY A 9 -13.77 1.79 -7.84
C GLY A 9 -12.54 2.49 -7.28
N MET A 10 -12.73 3.40 -6.32
CA MET A 10 -11.65 4.13 -5.67
C MET A 10 -11.28 3.46 -4.34
N GLY A 11 -10.44 2.44 -4.42
CA GLY A 11 -9.80 1.81 -3.26
C GLY A 11 -8.37 2.33 -3.06
N GLY A 12 -7.68 1.81 -2.04
CA GLY A 12 -6.28 2.18 -1.78
C GLY A 12 -5.34 1.84 -2.95
N VAL A 13 -5.61 0.76 -3.65
CA VAL A 13 -4.81 0.33 -4.80
C VAL A 13 -4.95 1.32 -5.95
N GLU A 14 -6.18 1.60 -6.37
CA GLU A 14 -6.46 2.53 -7.47
C GLU A 14 -5.95 3.93 -7.13
N TYR A 15 -6.08 4.35 -5.88
CA TYR A 15 -5.56 5.65 -5.42
C TYR A 15 -4.05 5.76 -5.57
N HIS A 16 -3.28 4.80 -5.03
CA HIS A 16 -1.82 4.86 -5.03
C HIS A 16 -1.18 4.44 -6.36
N ARG A 17 -1.84 3.56 -7.14
CA ARG A 17 -1.26 3.00 -8.37
C ARG A 17 -1.70 3.70 -9.65
N LEU A 18 -2.95 4.16 -9.69
CA LEU A 18 -3.54 4.74 -10.89
C LEU A 18 -3.88 6.23 -10.71
N TYR A 19 -4.78 6.56 -9.79
CA TYR A 19 -5.32 7.92 -9.68
C TYR A 19 -4.25 8.97 -9.40
N THR A 20 -3.59 8.89 -8.25
CA THR A 20 -2.60 9.89 -7.82
C THR A 20 -1.42 10.01 -8.78
N PRO A 21 -0.77 8.91 -9.20
CA PRO A 21 0.34 9.01 -10.14
C PRO A 21 -0.05 9.57 -11.50
N LEU A 22 -1.18 9.16 -12.06
CA LEU A 22 -1.61 9.60 -13.38
C LEU A 22 -2.12 11.04 -13.38
N LYS A 23 -2.85 11.47 -12.33
CA LYS A 23 -3.24 12.86 -12.13
C LYS A 23 -2.02 13.77 -12.10
N ARG A 24 -1.01 13.41 -11.29
CA ARG A 24 0.23 14.18 -11.21
C ARG A 24 1.01 14.17 -12.51
N LEU A 25 1.10 13.02 -13.17
CA LEU A 25 1.75 12.89 -14.47
C LEU A 25 1.13 13.81 -15.52
N GLN A 26 -0.20 13.89 -15.57
CA GLN A 26 -0.90 14.79 -16.51
C GLN A 26 -0.67 16.26 -16.19
N ILE A 27 -0.60 16.64 -14.90
CA ILE A 27 -0.29 18.02 -14.49
C ILE A 27 1.13 18.41 -14.93
N ASP A 28 2.10 17.54 -14.67
CA ASP A 28 3.51 17.82 -14.93
C ASP A 28 3.88 17.74 -16.43
N HIS A 29 3.10 17.01 -17.25
CA HIS A 29 3.38 16.72 -18.66
C HIS A 29 2.15 16.92 -19.58
N ALA A 30 1.34 17.95 -19.33
CA ALA A 30 0.08 18.20 -20.03
C ALA A 30 0.19 18.28 -21.56
N GLU A 31 1.35 18.70 -22.08
CA GLU A 31 1.59 18.76 -23.54
C GLU A 31 1.95 17.38 -24.15
N GLU A 32 2.32 16.42 -23.32
CA GLU A 32 2.82 15.11 -23.76
C GLU A 32 1.81 13.99 -23.58
N ILE A 33 0.94 14.08 -22.55
CA ILE A 33 0.00 13.04 -22.18
C ILE A 33 -1.36 13.61 -21.78
N GLU A 34 -2.41 13.01 -22.29
CA GLU A 34 -3.80 13.17 -21.83
C GLU A 34 -4.24 11.88 -21.16
N VAL A 35 -4.65 11.95 -19.92
CA VAL A 35 -5.12 10.79 -19.15
C VAL A 35 -6.63 10.88 -18.94
N ASN A 36 -7.35 9.90 -19.42
CA ASN A 36 -8.76 9.73 -19.17
C ASN A 36 -8.96 8.55 -18.20
N VAL A 37 -9.93 8.70 -17.33
CA VAL A 37 -10.27 7.70 -16.32
C VAL A 37 -11.69 7.23 -16.53
N SER A 38 -11.90 5.93 -16.55
CA SER A 38 -13.25 5.35 -16.60
C SER A 38 -13.44 4.36 -15.46
N GLN A 39 -14.41 4.66 -14.60
CA GLN A 39 -14.91 3.74 -13.57
C GLN A 39 -16.01 2.83 -14.11
N ASP A 40 -16.63 3.21 -15.21
CA ASP A 40 -17.84 2.60 -15.75
C ASP A 40 -17.62 2.21 -17.22
N PHE A 41 -16.49 1.55 -17.49
CA PHE A 41 -16.10 1.14 -18.83
C PHE A 41 -17.21 0.30 -19.53
N GLN A 42 -18.02 -0.42 -18.75
CA GLN A 42 -19.16 -1.19 -19.26
C GLN A 42 -20.22 -0.31 -19.94
N LYS A 43 -20.30 0.99 -19.61
CA LYS A 43 -21.23 1.94 -20.23
C LYS A 43 -20.68 2.60 -21.50
N ALA A 44 -19.35 2.78 -21.58
CA ALA A 44 -18.71 3.47 -22.70
C ALA A 44 -18.68 2.61 -24.00
N GLY A 45 -18.58 1.30 -23.84
CA GLY A 45 -18.52 0.34 -24.95
C GLY A 45 -17.11 0.17 -25.56
N LEU A 46 -16.84 -1.03 -26.09
CA LEU A 46 -15.55 -1.41 -26.66
C LEU A 46 -15.05 -0.48 -27.79
N PRO A 47 -15.92 0.00 -28.73
CA PRO A 47 -15.46 0.84 -29.83
C PRO A 47 -14.73 2.13 -29.41
N GLU A 48 -15.04 2.66 -28.22
CA GLU A 48 -14.39 3.88 -27.71
C GLU A 48 -12.91 3.67 -27.37
N LEU A 49 -12.46 2.43 -27.15
CA LEU A 49 -11.05 2.12 -26.89
C LEU A 49 -10.12 2.56 -28.02
N LYS A 50 -10.60 2.58 -29.28
CA LYS A 50 -9.80 2.95 -30.45
C LYS A 50 -9.31 4.40 -30.46
N GLN A 51 -9.87 5.26 -29.62
CA GLN A 51 -9.41 6.65 -29.52
C GLN A 51 -8.17 6.81 -28.62
N TYR A 52 -7.72 5.75 -27.97
CA TYR A 52 -6.60 5.77 -27.03
C TYR A 52 -5.37 5.09 -27.62
N ASP A 53 -4.21 5.67 -27.32
CA ASP A 53 -2.91 5.13 -27.70
C ASP A 53 -2.45 4.02 -26.74
N LEU A 54 -3.00 3.99 -25.50
CA LEU A 54 -2.64 3.06 -24.45
C LEU A 54 -3.82 2.86 -23.48
N VAL A 55 -4.04 1.61 -23.07
CA VAL A 55 -4.97 1.25 -21.99
C VAL A 55 -4.19 0.76 -20.78
N LEU A 56 -4.55 1.22 -19.58
CA LEU A 56 -3.92 0.84 -18.31
C LEU A 56 -5.00 0.38 -17.32
N PHE A 57 -4.78 -0.73 -16.63
CA PHE A 57 -5.66 -1.19 -15.55
C PHE A 57 -4.88 -1.94 -14.47
N ASN A 58 -5.50 -2.07 -13.27
CA ASN A 58 -4.93 -2.86 -12.19
C ASN A 58 -5.55 -4.26 -12.16
N ARG A 59 -4.71 -5.28 -12.18
CA ARG A 59 -5.02 -6.71 -11.99
C ARG A 59 -6.05 -7.30 -12.96
N ASP A 60 -7.30 -6.83 -12.92
CA ASP A 60 -8.45 -7.48 -13.55
C ASP A 60 -9.50 -6.45 -14.00
N LEU A 61 -10.25 -6.79 -15.04
CA LEU A 61 -11.25 -5.92 -15.68
C LEU A 61 -12.72 -6.34 -15.40
N GLY A 62 -12.95 -7.13 -14.36
CA GLY A 62 -14.28 -7.57 -14.02
C GLY A 62 -14.85 -8.63 -14.98
N GLU A 63 -16.17 -8.64 -15.15
CA GLU A 63 -16.85 -9.69 -15.94
C GLU A 63 -16.43 -9.71 -17.40
N ASN A 64 -16.15 -8.57 -18.00
CA ASN A 64 -15.78 -8.41 -19.41
C ASN A 64 -14.27 -8.55 -19.67
N HIS A 65 -13.52 -9.10 -18.71
CA HIS A 65 -12.06 -9.16 -18.75
C HIS A 65 -11.51 -9.69 -20.09
N TYR A 66 -11.92 -10.87 -20.50
CA TYR A 66 -11.42 -11.48 -21.74
C TYR A 66 -11.95 -10.80 -22.99
N GLU A 67 -13.17 -10.27 -22.96
CA GLU A 67 -13.75 -9.54 -24.09
C GLU A 67 -12.94 -8.27 -24.38
N ILE A 68 -12.58 -7.54 -23.32
CA ILE A 68 -11.75 -6.33 -23.43
C ILE A 68 -10.34 -6.69 -23.95
N LEU A 69 -9.67 -7.68 -23.34
CA LEU A 69 -8.33 -8.10 -23.79
C LEU A 69 -8.33 -8.54 -25.25
N HIS A 70 -9.36 -9.31 -25.65
CA HIS A 70 -9.49 -9.73 -27.06
C HIS A 70 -9.71 -8.54 -28.01
N TYR A 71 -10.51 -7.55 -27.57
CA TYR A 71 -10.74 -6.35 -28.35
C TYR A 71 -9.45 -5.52 -28.52
N LEU A 72 -8.69 -5.31 -27.44
CA LEU A 72 -7.41 -4.60 -27.48
C LEU A 72 -6.43 -5.30 -28.46
N ALA A 73 -6.27 -6.61 -28.32
CA ALA A 73 -5.40 -7.39 -29.19
C ALA A 73 -5.84 -7.34 -30.67
N LYS A 74 -7.15 -7.47 -30.94
CA LYS A 74 -7.71 -7.42 -32.30
C LYS A 74 -7.47 -6.08 -32.99
N HIS A 75 -7.42 -5.00 -32.24
CA HIS A 75 -7.28 -3.64 -32.76
C HIS A 75 -5.88 -3.06 -32.56
N GLU A 76 -4.93 -3.90 -32.14
CA GLU A 76 -3.53 -3.52 -31.90
C GLU A 76 -3.38 -2.31 -30.95
N ILE A 77 -4.28 -2.21 -29.96
CA ILE A 77 -4.24 -1.19 -28.93
C ILE A 77 -3.38 -1.74 -27.77
N PRO A 78 -2.19 -1.18 -27.52
CA PRO A 78 -1.32 -1.65 -26.46
C PRO A 78 -1.96 -1.46 -25.08
N TYR A 79 -1.68 -2.40 -24.15
CA TYR A 79 -2.13 -2.23 -22.79
C TYR A 79 -1.06 -2.57 -21.77
N ILE A 80 -1.16 -1.90 -20.63
CA ILE A 80 -0.38 -2.18 -19.42
C ILE A 80 -1.30 -2.74 -18.34
N VAL A 81 -0.88 -3.82 -17.70
CA VAL A 81 -1.48 -4.24 -16.44
C VAL A 81 -0.57 -3.83 -15.27
N ASP A 82 -1.13 -3.14 -14.29
CA ASP A 82 -0.44 -2.81 -13.04
C ASP A 82 -0.69 -3.92 -12.00
N ILE A 83 0.36 -4.43 -11.40
CA ILE A 83 0.32 -5.49 -10.40
C ILE A 83 1.03 -4.99 -9.13
N ASP A 84 0.28 -4.79 -8.06
CA ASP A 84 0.77 -4.25 -6.78
C ASP A 84 0.87 -5.30 -5.67
N ASP A 85 0.12 -6.42 -5.78
CA ASP A 85 0.12 -7.55 -4.86
C ASP A 85 0.22 -8.89 -5.60
N TYR A 86 0.66 -9.93 -4.89
CA TYR A 86 0.73 -11.28 -5.42
C TYR A 86 -0.66 -11.86 -5.71
N TRP A 87 -0.84 -12.46 -6.87
CA TRP A 87 -2.12 -13.00 -7.35
C TRP A 87 -2.50 -14.38 -6.79
N VAL A 88 -1.75 -14.89 -5.82
CA VAL A 88 -2.12 -16.11 -5.09
C VAL A 88 -2.51 -15.72 -3.67
N LEU A 89 -3.81 -15.61 -3.43
CA LEU A 89 -4.33 -15.23 -2.12
C LEU A 89 -4.19 -16.36 -1.11
N PRO A 90 -3.86 -16.05 0.16
CA PRO A 90 -3.92 -17.02 1.24
C PRO A 90 -5.38 -17.42 1.54
N LYS A 91 -5.58 -18.64 2.05
CA LYS A 91 -6.94 -19.19 2.29
C LYS A 91 -7.78 -18.39 3.29
N PHE A 92 -7.13 -17.69 4.21
CA PHE A 92 -7.80 -16.86 5.21
C PHE A 92 -8.26 -15.49 4.66
N HIS A 93 -7.84 -15.13 3.46
CA HIS A 93 -8.18 -13.83 2.87
C HIS A 93 -9.70 -13.68 2.68
N PRO A 94 -10.32 -12.57 3.10
CA PRO A 94 -11.79 -12.42 3.07
C PRO A 94 -12.44 -12.71 1.73
N VAL A 95 -11.77 -12.33 0.64
CA VAL A 95 -12.28 -12.57 -0.73
C VAL A 95 -11.78 -13.87 -1.37
N TYR A 96 -11.11 -14.77 -0.62
CA TYR A 96 -10.53 -16.00 -1.17
C TYR A 96 -11.54 -16.88 -1.91
N LYS A 97 -12.76 -17.04 -1.35
CA LYS A 97 -13.84 -17.83 -1.97
C LYS A 97 -14.25 -17.22 -3.30
N TYR A 98 -14.57 -15.94 -3.34
CA TYR A 98 -14.93 -15.20 -4.54
C TYR A 98 -13.81 -15.28 -5.60
N TYR A 99 -12.58 -15.05 -5.17
CA TYR A 99 -11.39 -15.10 -6.02
C TYR A 99 -11.23 -16.43 -6.74
N ARG A 100 -11.45 -17.54 -6.03
CA ARG A 100 -11.39 -18.90 -6.58
C ARG A 100 -12.56 -19.19 -7.52
N GLU A 101 -13.78 -18.83 -7.14
CA GLU A 101 -15.01 -19.07 -7.92
C GLU A 101 -14.96 -18.34 -9.26
N HIS A 102 -14.45 -17.12 -9.29
CA HIS A 102 -14.32 -16.30 -10.50
C HIS A 102 -12.98 -16.49 -11.23
N LYS A 103 -12.15 -17.45 -10.81
CA LYS A 103 -10.84 -17.77 -11.41
C LYS A 103 -9.91 -16.56 -11.57
N LEU A 104 -9.96 -15.60 -10.62
CA LEU A 104 -9.22 -14.33 -10.72
C LEU A 104 -7.72 -14.52 -10.83
N LYS A 105 -7.14 -15.54 -10.15
CA LYS A 105 -5.73 -15.91 -10.34
C LYS A 105 -5.38 -16.11 -11.81
N GLN A 106 -6.19 -16.89 -12.54
CA GLN A 106 -5.91 -17.18 -13.94
C GLN A 106 -6.08 -15.94 -14.82
N ARG A 107 -7.12 -15.16 -14.56
CA ARG A 107 -7.38 -13.91 -15.30
C ARG A 107 -6.22 -12.92 -15.15
N ILE A 108 -5.68 -12.75 -13.93
CA ILE A 108 -4.52 -11.90 -13.70
C ILE A 108 -3.28 -12.43 -14.41
N ILE A 109 -3.02 -13.75 -14.36
CA ILE A 109 -1.89 -14.36 -15.07
C ILE A 109 -2.02 -14.15 -16.59
N ASP A 110 -3.22 -14.28 -17.12
CA ASP A 110 -3.46 -14.08 -18.56
C ASP A 110 -3.31 -12.60 -18.94
N ALA A 111 -3.80 -11.67 -18.11
CA ALA A 111 -3.56 -10.25 -18.30
C ALA A 111 -2.05 -9.92 -18.32
N ILE A 112 -1.27 -10.46 -17.37
CA ILE A 112 0.19 -10.30 -17.33
C ILE A 112 0.84 -10.87 -18.59
N ARG A 113 0.45 -12.09 -18.98
CA ARG A 113 1.08 -12.82 -20.11
C ARG A 113 0.92 -12.11 -21.44
N TYR A 114 -0.23 -11.54 -21.69
CA TYR A 114 -0.57 -10.93 -22.97
C TYR A 114 -0.41 -9.41 -23.00
N ALA A 115 -0.06 -8.77 -21.87
CA ALA A 115 0.20 -7.34 -21.81
C ALA A 115 1.44 -6.95 -22.64
N ASP A 116 1.37 -5.80 -23.28
CA ASP A 116 2.53 -5.18 -23.95
C ASP A 116 3.57 -4.73 -22.92
N GLY A 117 3.12 -4.38 -21.71
CA GLY A 117 3.96 -4.09 -20.57
C GLY A 117 3.26 -4.34 -19.24
N VAL A 118 4.06 -4.55 -18.18
CA VAL A 118 3.56 -4.71 -16.82
C VAL A 118 4.24 -3.70 -15.90
N THR A 119 3.47 -2.99 -15.10
CA THR A 119 4.03 -2.17 -14.01
C THR A 119 3.82 -2.83 -12.67
N THR A 120 4.78 -2.67 -11.75
CA THR A 120 4.71 -3.25 -10.42
C THR A 120 5.47 -2.42 -9.38
N THR A 121 5.33 -2.77 -8.09
CA THR A 121 5.85 -1.96 -6.97
C THR A 121 7.28 -2.28 -6.58
N THR A 122 7.69 -3.54 -6.64
CA THR A 122 8.98 -4.02 -6.09
C THR A 122 9.68 -5.00 -7.04
N ASP A 123 11.00 -5.12 -6.91
CA ASP A 123 11.77 -6.12 -7.65
C ASP A 123 11.39 -7.56 -7.28
N PHE A 124 10.99 -7.78 -6.02
CA PHE A 124 10.55 -9.10 -5.58
C PHE A 124 9.31 -9.54 -6.36
N LEU A 125 8.29 -8.68 -6.46
CA LEU A 125 7.08 -8.96 -7.22
C LEU A 125 7.36 -8.99 -8.74
N ALA A 126 8.25 -8.14 -9.25
CA ALA A 126 8.69 -8.15 -10.64
C ALA A 126 9.30 -9.51 -11.05
N ASN A 127 10.08 -10.15 -10.17
CA ASN A 127 10.65 -11.47 -10.43
C ASN A 127 9.57 -12.57 -10.56
N GLU A 128 8.48 -12.46 -9.80
CA GLU A 128 7.33 -13.36 -9.96
C GLU A 128 6.59 -13.09 -11.28
N ILE A 129 6.46 -11.85 -11.69
CA ILE A 129 5.80 -11.44 -12.94
C ILE A 129 6.60 -11.88 -14.17
N ARG A 130 7.92 -11.79 -14.12
CA ARG A 130 8.82 -12.15 -15.24
C ARG A 130 8.71 -13.60 -15.68
N GLN A 131 8.10 -14.47 -14.88
CA GLN A 131 7.77 -15.84 -15.30
C GLN A 131 6.72 -15.87 -16.42
N TYR A 132 5.95 -14.80 -16.60
CA TYR A 132 4.85 -14.70 -17.55
C TYR A 132 5.07 -13.63 -18.62
N ASN A 133 5.73 -12.51 -18.25
CA ASN A 133 6.02 -11.38 -19.14
C ASN A 133 7.38 -10.79 -18.79
N GLN A 134 8.26 -10.63 -19.80
CA GLN A 134 9.61 -10.07 -19.57
C GLN A 134 9.62 -8.55 -19.60
N ASN A 135 8.62 -7.89 -20.18
CA ASN A 135 8.53 -6.43 -20.27
C ASN A 135 7.92 -5.83 -18.98
N VAL A 136 8.69 -5.83 -17.91
CA VAL A 136 8.27 -5.41 -16.56
C VAL A 136 9.02 -4.16 -16.13
N GLN A 137 8.28 -3.10 -15.83
CA GLN A 137 8.82 -1.87 -15.24
C GLN A 137 8.47 -1.78 -13.76
N VAL A 138 9.48 -1.73 -12.90
CA VAL A 138 9.29 -1.45 -11.47
C VAL A 138 9.07 0.06 -11.28
N LEU A 139 7.90 0.41 -10.76
CA LEU A 139 7.48 1.75 -10.38
C LEU A 139 7.04 1.70 -8.91
N PRO A 140 7.93 1.97 -7.96
CA PRO A 140 7.59 1.95 -6.53
C PRO A 140 6.39 2.83 -6.20
N ASN A 141 5.72 2.54 -5.09
CA ASN A 141 4.72 3.47 -4.57
C ASN A 141 5.38 4.81 -4.19
N ALA A 142 4.64 5.89 -4.40
CA ALA A 142 4.99 7.22 -3.96
C ALA A 142 3.72 7.99 -3.60
N LEU A 143 3.88 9.03 -2.78
CA LEU A 143 2.78 9.91 -2.41
C LEU A 143 2.88 11.23 -3.17
N ASP A 144 1.74 11.81 -3.50
CA ASP A 144 1.68 13.22 -3.88
C ASP A 144 1.65 14.05 -2.59
N LEU A 145 2.82 14.52 -2.17
CA LEU A 145 2.95 15.32 -0.94
C LEU A 145 2.28 16.70 -1.03
N THR A 146 1.67 17.05 -2.16
CA THR A 146 0.83 18.24 -2.28
C THR A 146 -0.64 17.96 -1.97
N ASP A 147 -1.01 16.70 -1.76
CA ASP A 147 -2.36 16.31 -1.35
C ASP A 147 -2.65 16.76 0.09
N GLU A 148 -3.84 17.29 0.34
CA GLU A 148 -4.23 17.90 1.62
C GLU A 148 -4.01 16.98 2.82
N GLN A 149 -4.27 15.68 2.65
CA GLN A 149 -4.08 14.70 3.71
C GLN A 149 -2.63 14.58 4.23
N TRP A 150 -1.62 15.00 3.45
CA TRP A 150 -0.21 14.95 3.84
C TRP A 150 0.33 16.31 4.33
N LEU A 151 -0.48 17.36 4.26
CA LEU A 151 -0.09 18.73 4.64
C LEU A 151 -0.54 19.11 6.06
N LEU A 152 -1.29 18.25 6.73
CA LEU A 152 -1.84 18.53 8.05
C LEU A 152 -0.80 18.34 9.15
N GLU A 153 -0.77 19.25 10.13
CA GLU A 153 0.15 19.15 11.26
C GLU A 153 -0.15 17.93 12.15
N PRO A 154 0.89 17.28 12.71
CA PRO A 154 0.73 16.25 13.73
C PRO A 154 -0.07 16.78 14.93
N GLN A 155 -0.86 15.91 15.57
CA GLN A 155 -1.55 16.29 16.80
C GLN A 155 -0.56 16.31 17.97
N GLN A 156 -0.64 17.33 18.82
CA GLN A 156 0.13 17.37 20.06
C GLN A 156 -0.40 16.33 21.06
N ARG A 157 0.49 15.66 21.76
CA ARG A 157 0.18 14.58 22.71
C ARG A 157 1.04 14.71 23.97
N ASP A 158 0.46 14.34 25.10
CA ASP A 158 1.16 14.36 26.38
C ASP A 158 1.94 13.06 26.66
N VAL A 159 1.63 11.99 25.90
CA VAL A 159 2.24 10.66 26.04
C VAL A 159 2.69 10.13 24.69
N ILE A 160 3.82 9.43 24.67
CA ILE A 160 4.31 8.77 23.46
C ILE A 160 3.28 7.74 22.97
N THR A 161 2.85 7.91 21.75
CA THR A 161 1.82 7.10 21.12
C THR A 161 2.40 6.32 19.96
N PHE A 162 2.27 5.00 20.03
CA PHE A 162 2.59 4.09 18.93
C PHE A 162 1.33 3.84 18.09
N GLY A 163 1.45 3.87 16.77
CA GLY A 163 0.32 3.69 15.88
C GLY A 163 0.51 2.61 14.84
N TRP A 164 -0.55 1.89 14.57
CA TRP A 164 -0.64 0.95 13.47
C TRP A 164 -1.82 1.32 12.57
N VAL A 165 -1.60 1.28 11.25
CA VAL A 165 -2.64 1.55 10.25
C VAL A 165 -2.79 0.32 9.36
N GLY A 166 -4.00 -0.19 9.22
CA GLY A 166 -4.23 -1.35 8.37
C GLY A 166 -5.69 -1.76 8.23
N GLY A 167 -6.00 -2.36 7.10
CA GLY A 167 -7.32 -2.95 6.83
C GLY A 167 -7.43 -4.40 7.31
N ILE A 168 -8.58 -4.97 7.01
CA ILE A 168 -9.00 -6.32 7.41
C ILE A 168 -8.02 -7.43 6.98
N THR A 169 -7.27 -7.26 5.90
CA THR A 169 -6.32 -8.25 5.39
C THR A 169 -5.02 -8.36 6.21
N HIS A 170 -4.80 -7.45 7.16
CA HIS A 170 -3.60 -7.36 7.99
C HIS A 170 -3.80 -7.87 9.43
N SER A 171 -4.83 -8.70 9.67
CA SER A 171 -5.10 -9.23 11.02
C SER A 171 -3.94 -10.05 11.57
N ASN A 172 -3.37 -10.93 10.76
CA ASN A 172 -2.23 -11.74 11.19
C ASN A 172 -1.02 -10.86 11.52
N ASP A 173 -0.81 -9.80 10.74
CA ASP A 173 0.31 -8.90 10.92
C ASP A 173 0.24 -8.16 12.26
N ILE A 174 -0.90 -7.57 12.62
CA ILE A 174 -1.04 -6.87 13.92
C ILE A 174 -0.99 -7.84 15.10
N MET A 175 -1.45 -9.08 14.92
CA MET A 175 -1.40 -10.09 15.97
C MET A 175 0.02 -10.51 16.34
N LEU A 176 1.01 -10.36 15.43
CA LEU A 176 2.43 -10.60 15.73
C LEU A 176 2.96 -9.76 16.90
N ILE A 177 2.42 -8.55 17.04
CA ILE A 177 2.93 -7.57 18.02
C ILE A 177 2.00 -7.39 19.23
N SER A 178 0.88 -8.11 19.28
CA SER A 178 -0.12 -7.92 20.35
C SER A 178 0.43 -8.16 21.76
N ASP A 179 1.27 -9.19 21.93
CA ASP A 179 1.85 -9.51 23.23
C ASP A 179 2.93 -8.50 23.63
N ALA A 180 3.68 -7.98 22.66
CA ALA A 180 4.65 -6.91 22.89
C ALA A 180 3.96 -5.58 23.27
N ILE A 181 2.82 -5.26 22.66
CA ILE A 181 1.99 -4.11 23.06
C ILE A 181 1.50 -4.28 24.50
N ALA A 182 1.01 -5.48 24.87
CA ALA A 182 0.59 -5.78 26.23
C ALA A 182 1.75 -5.57 27.24
N GLN A 183 2.94 -6.08 26.93
CA GLN A 183 4.13 -5.90 27.74
C GLN A 183 4.52 -4.42 27.90
N MET A 184 4.43 -3.62 26.83
CA MET A 184 4.70 -2.16 26.89
C MET A 184 3.69 -1.46 27.83
N CYS A 185 2.41 -1.79 27.72
CA CYS A 185 1.37 -1.23 28.58
C CYS A 185 1.57 -1.62 30.05
N ASP A 186 1.92 -2.88 30.32
CA ASP A 186 2.21 -3.34 31.70
C ASP A 186 3.44 -2.67 32.30
N TYR A 187 4.49 -2.46 31.48
CA TYR A 187 5.76 -1.92 31.96
C TYR A 187 5.70 -0.41 32.18
N TYR A 188 5.09 0.35 31.22
CA TYR A 188 5.10 1.81 31.25
C TYR A 188 3.81 2.44 31.80
N GLY A 189 2.74 1.68 31.92
CA GLY A 189 1.45 2.18 32.40
C GLY A 189 0.94 3.34 31.53
N ASP A 190 0.44 4.39 32.13
CA ASP A 190 -0.17 5.53 31.45
C ASP A 190 0.82 6.41 30.65
N LYS A 191 2.11 6.08 30.68
CA LYS A 191 3.16 6.81 29.94
C LYS A 191 3.24 6.46 28.46
N VAL A 192 2.54 5.41 28.01
CA VAL A 192 2.46 4.99 26.61
C VAL A 192 1.02 4.78 26.17
N ARG A 193 0.77 5.00 24.92
CA ARG A 193 -0.52 4.75 24.25
C ARG A 193 -0.31 4.05 22.92
N PHE A 194 -1.32 3.28 22.52
CA PHE A 194 -1.37 2.63 21.20
C PHE A 194 -2.64 3.03 20.48
N VAL A 195 -2.54 3.32 19.17
CA VAL A 195 -3.68 3.62 18.31
C VAL A 195 -3.69 2.62 17.16
N LEU A 196 -4.79 1.86 17.05
CA LEU A 196 -5.03 0.91 15.96
C LEU A 196 -6.03 1.51 15.01
N CYS A 197 -5.57 1.88 13.81
CA CYS A 197 -6.36 2.61 12.82
C CYS A 197 -6.89 1.69 11.71
N GLY A 198 -8.10 1.98 11.21
CA GLY A 198 -8.73 1.24 10.13
C GLY A 198 -9.84 0.30 10.59
N TYR A 199 -10.39 0.51 11.79
CA TYR A 199 -11.47 -0.30 12.33
C TYR A 199 -12.70 -0.30 11.43
N GLN A 200 -13.17 -1.51 11.14
CA GLN A 200 -14.46 -1.76 10.52
C GLN A 200 -15.20 -2.83 11.34
N PRO A 201 -16.51 -2.69 11.60
CA PRO A 201 -17.29 -3.72 12.25
C PRO A 201 -17.16 -5.07 11.52
N GLY A 202 -16.88 -6.13 12.25
CA GLY A 202 -16.76 -7.47 11.70
C GLY A 202 -15.84 -8.39 12.50
N SER A 203 -15.97 -9.68 12.29
CA SER A 203 -15.36 -10.75 13.10
C SER A 203 -13.85 -10.63 13.31
N MET A 204 -13.15 -10.09 12.36
CA MET A 204 -11.69 -10.00 12.42
C MET A 204 -11.21 -8.91 13.38
N TRP A 205 -11.80 -7.71 13.28
CA TRP A 205 -11.51 -6.66 14.24
C TRP A 205 -11.96 -7.04 15.65
N GLU A 206 -13.06 -7.79 15.77
CA GLU A 206 -13.51 -8.36 17.06
C GLU A 206 -12.46 -9.31 17.64
N SER A 207 -11.82 -10.15 16.83
CA SER A 207 -10.74 -11.04 17.27
C SER A 207 -9.51 -10.28 17.75
N ILE A 208 -9.12 -9.21 17.04
CA ILE A 208 -8.05 -8.31 17.46
C ILE A 208 -8.41 -7.67 18.81
N LEU A 209 -9.57 -7.05 18.89
CA LEU A 209 -10.04 -6.40 20.11
C LEU A 209 -10.20 -7.37 21.28
N TYR A 210 -10.67 -8.59 21.02
CA TYR A 210 -10.77 -9.63 22.03
C TYR A 210 -9.40 -9.98 22.61
N LYS A 211 -8.38 -10.14 21.78
CA LYS A 211 -7.02 -10.43 22.26
C LYS A 211 -6.48 -9.31 23.13
N PHE A 212 -6.68 -8.04 22.75
CA PHE A 212 -6.30 -6.88 23.57
C PHE A 212 -7.21 -6.70 24.79
N ASN A 213 -8.50 -7.04 24.71
CA ASN A 213 -9.45 -6.96 25.83
C ASN A 213 -9.29 -8.09 26.85
N GLY A 214 -8.79 -9.25 26.42
CA GLY A 214 -8.46 -10.38 27.31
C GLY A 214 -7.25 -10.12 28.20
N CYS A 215 -6.44 -9.13 27.87
CA CYS A 215 -5.32 -8.65 28.68
C CYS A 215 -5.81 -7.49 29.58
N ALA A 216 -6.40 -7.77 30.72
CA ALA A 216 -6.76 -6.87 31.81
C ALA A 216 -7.48 -5.53 31.44
N GLU A 217 -8.36 -5.08 32.32
CA GLU A 217 -9.15 -3.84 32.24
C GLU A 217 -8.27 -2.58 32.02
N LYS A 218 -7.03 -2.64 32.46
CA LYS A 218 -6.02 -1.58 32.36
C LYS A 218 -5.56 -1.32 30.90
N LEU A 219 -5.53 -2.34 30.03
CA LEU A 219 -5.13 -2.17 28.63
C LEU A 219 -6.16 -1.43 27.77
N ARG A 220 -7.44 -1.45 28.16
CA ARG A 220 -8.51 -0.77 27.43
C ARG A 220 -8.33 0.74 27.34
N SER A 221 -7.72 1.37 28.38
CA SER A 221 -7.48 2.80 28.40
C SER A 221 -6.27 3.22 27.56
N GLN A 222 -5.33 2.30 27.30
CA GLN A 222 -4.08 2.57 26.59
C GLN A 222 -4.12 2.20 25.11
N VAL A 223 -5.00 1.27 24.71
CA VAL A 223 -5.18 0.88 23.32
C VAL A 223 -6.47 1.50 22.76
N VAL A 224 -6.31 2.47 21.89
CA VAL A 224 -7.41 3.20 21.24
C VAL A 224 -7.59 2.65 19.84
N VAL A 225 -8.85 2.55 19.40
CA VAL A 225 -9.20 2.10 18.04
C VAL A 225 -9.82 3.26 17.28
N ALA A 226 -9.27 3.57 16.10
CA ALA A 226 -9.79 4.58 15.19
C ALA A 226 -10.56 3.91 14.02
N PRO A 227 -11.78 4.41 13.68
CA PRO A 227 -12.56 3.86 12.59
C PRO A 227 -11.85 4.06 11.24
N SER A 228 -12.19 3.23 10.24
CA SER A 228 -11.68 3.37 8.89
C SER A 228 -12.06 4.73 8.29
N GLN A 229 -11.18 5.26 7.46
CA GLN A 229 -11.37 6.51 6.73
C GLN A 229 -11.36 6.27 5.21
N ASN A 230 -11.85 7.23 4.45
CA ASN A 230 -11.71 7.22 3.01
C ASN A 230 -10.24 7.32 2.60
N VAL A 231 -9.91 6.83 1.42
CA VAL A 231 -8.53 6.76 0.95
C VAL A 231 -7.85 8.13 0.81
N ASN A 232 -8.61 9.18 0.54
CA ASN A 232 -8.14 10.58 0.48
C ASN A 232 -8.01 11.26 1.85
N GLU A 233 -8.37 10.58 2.93
CA GLU A 233 -8.27 11.02 4.32
C GLU A 233 -7.38 10.09 5.15
N TYR A 234 -6.93 9.00 4.56
CA TYR A 234 -6.21 7.92 5.21
C TYR A 234 -4.90 8.39 5.86
N GLY A 235 -4.22 9.37 5.25
CA GLY A 235 -3.03 10.01 5.78
C GLY A 235 -3.25 10.62 7.17
N ASN A 236 -4.48 11.04 7.50
CA ASN A 236 -4.81 11.62 8.80
C ASN A 236 -4.55 10.69 9.98
N PHE A 237 -4.50 9.38 9.77
CA PHE A 237 -4.16 8.43 10.82
C PHE A 237 -2.76 8.65 11.37
N TYR A 238 -1.79 9.00 10.51
CA TYR A 238 -0.41 9.19 10.90
C TYR A 238 -0.19 10.42 11.80
N ARG A 239 -1.17 11.30 11.90
CA ARG A 239 -1.18 12.43 12.86
C ARG A 239 -1.46 12.00 14.29
N LEU A 240 -1.98 10.78 14.50
CA LEU A 240 -2.45 10.29 15.80
C LEU A 240 -1.35 9.64 16.64
N PHE A 241 -0.14 9.48 16.13
CA PHE A 241 0.95 8.79 16.83
C PHE A 241 2.32 9.40 16.56
N ASP A 242 3.29 9.05 17.40
CA ASP A 242 4.67 9.53 17.36
C ASP A 242 5.62 8.52 16.73
N VAL A 243 5.24 7.23 16.75
CA VAL A 243 6.01 6.12 16.18
C VAL A 243 5.07 5.20 15.41
N ALA A 244 5.36 4.96 14.14
CA ALA A 244 4.58 4.04 13.33
C ALA A 244 5.05 2.59 13.51
N LEU A 245 4.10 1.66 13.57
CA LEU A 245 4.35 0.23 13.63
C LEU A 245 3.98 -0.43 12.31
N ALA A 246 4.90 -1.14 11.70
CA ALA A 246 4.72 -1.85 10.44
C ALA A 246 5.02 -3.36 10.59
N PRO A 247 4.25 -4.10 11.42
CA PRO A 247 4.37 -5.54 11.46
C PRO A 247 3.91 -6.16 10.15
N LEU A 248 4.64 -7.19 9.69
CA LEU A 248 4.29 -7.95 8.50
C LEU A 248 4.80 -9.39 8.65
N GLU A 249 3.90 -10.36 8.47
CA GLU A 249 4.25 -11.77 8.53
C GLU A 249 5.17 -12.14 7.34
N ASN A 250 6.23 -12.92 7.59
CA ASN A 250 7.14 -13.36 6.53
C ASN A 250 6.53 -14.52 5.73
N THR A 251 5.69 -14.19 4.78
CA THR A 251 5.08 -15.11 3.82
C THR A 251 5.39 -14.69 2.38
N LYS A 252 5.30 -15.61 1.43
CA LYS A 252 5.48 -15.26 0.01
C LYS A 252 4.51 -14.15 -0.42
N TRP A 253 3.25 -14.20 0.04
CA TRP A 253 2.24 -13.21 -0.28
C TRP A 253 2.62 -11.81 0.25
N ASN A 254 3.06 -11.73 1.49
CA ASN A 254 3.51 -10.48 2.10
C ASN A 254 4.84 -9.97 1.54
N ASN A 255 5.76 -10.87 1.15
CA ASN A 255 7.03 -10.48 0.54
C ASN A 255 6.85 -9.84 -0.86
N CYS A 256 5.70 -10.03 -1.48
CA CYS A 256 5.33 -9.34 -2.72
C CYS A 256 4.69 -7.96 -2.50
N LYS A 257 4.45 -7.54 -1.25
CA LYS A 257 3.90 -6.20 -0.94
C LYS A 257 4.98 -5.11 -1.09
N SER A 258 4.54 -3.87 -0.96
CA SER A 258 5.42 -2.70 -0.94
C SER A 258 5.60 -2.15 0.47
N GLU A 259 6.56 -1.24 0.60
CA GLU A 259 6.88 -0.49 1.82
C GLU A 259 5.95 0.71 2.08
N LEU A 260 4.73 0.71 1.58
CA LEU A 260 3.81 1.86 1.62
C LEU A 260 3.61 2.42 3.04
N LYS A 261 3.52 1.58 4.08
CA LYS A 261 3.40 2.04 5.48
C LYS A 261 4.60 2.87 5.94
N ILE A 262 5.80 2.57 5.43
CA ILE A 262 7.02 3.35 5.73
C ILE A 262 6.96 4.69 5.00
N ILE A 263 6.51 4.68 3.74
CA ILE A 263 6.36 5.89 2.91
C ILE A 263 5.33 6.85 3.52
N GLU A 264 4.19 6.33 3.95
CA GLU A 264 3.12 7.11 4.59
C GLU A 264 3.58 7.71 5.94
N ALA A 265 4.27 6.93 6.77
CA ALA A 265 4.86 7.42 8.02
C ALA A 265 5.91 8.51 7.77
N ALA A 266 6.72 8.35 6.74
CA ALA A 266 7.74 9.32 6.35
C ALA A 266 7.15 10.66 5.90
N ALA A 267 5.96 10.68 5.29
CA ALA A 267 5.27 11.91 4.91
C ALA A 267 5.02 12.82 6.13
N TYR A 268 4.81 12.24 7.30
CA TYR A 268 4.65 12.95 8.57
C TYR A 268 5.94 13.03 9.41
N GLY A 269 7.08 12.65 8.86
CA GLY A 269 8.35 12.67 9.59
C GLY A 269 8.34 11.73 10.80
N LEU A 270 7.65 10.60 10.74
CA LEU A 270 7.58 9.64 11.84
C LEU A 270 8.68 8.58 11.73
N PRO A 271 9.31 8.21 12.86
CA PRO A 271 10.10 7.00 12.93
C PRO A 271 9.21 5.76 12.80
N VAL A 272 9.78 4.67 12.28
CA VAL A 272 9.05 3.41 12.07
C VAL A 272 9.75 2.26 12.77
N ILE A 273 8.99 1.37 13.38
CA ILE A 273 9.44 0.02 13.75
C ILE A 273 8.77 -0.95 12.78
N ALA A 274 9.58 -1.69 12.02
CA ALA A 274 9.10 -2.58 10.96
C ALA A 274 9.62 -4.00 11.12
N SER A 275 8.85 -4.99 10.66
CA SER A 275 9.31 -6.36 10.53
C SER A 275 10.52 -6.46 9.60
N GLU A 276 11.45 -7.33 9.92
CA GLU A 276 12.59 -7.66 9.05
C GLU A 276 12.15 -8.62 7.93
N VAL A 277 11.45 -8.08 6.92
CA VAL A 277 10.88 -8.82 5.78
C VAL A 277 11.19 -8.13 4.45
N ALA A 278 11.19 -8.89 3.36
CA ALA A 278 11.66 -8.46 2.05
C ALA A 278 11.16 -7.07 1.59
N PRO A 279 9.87 -6.71 1.67
CA PRO A 279 9.42 -5.40 1.17
C PRO A 279 9.94 -4.21 1.97
N TYR A 280 10.39 -4.43 3.22
CA TYR A 280 10.86 -3.36 4.11
C TYR A 280 12.39 -3.25 4.19
N LEU A 281 13.14 -4.26 3.71
CA LEU A 281 14.60 -4.31 3.83
C LEU A 281 15.30 -3.34 2.88
N SER A 282 15.14 -2.06 3.12
CA SER A 282 15.97 -1.00 2.55
C SER A 282 16.81 -0.36 3.65
N ILE A 283 18.00 0.18 3.30
CA ILE A 283 18.80 0.93 4.26
C ILE A 283 18.09 2.28 4.50
N ASN A 284 17.27 2.34 5.54
CA ASN A 284 16.58 3.56 5.96
C ASN A 284 16.91 3.88 7.42
N PRO A 285 17.65 4.97 7.70
CA PRO A 285 18.11 5.31 9.06
C PRO A 285 16.97 5.71 10.00
N GLY A 286 15.77 5.96 9.49
CA GLY A 286 14.58 6.25 10.28
C GLY A 286 13.70 5.05 10.56
N VAL A 287 14.14 3.84 10.17
CA VAL A 287 13.41 2.59 10.40
C VAL A 287 14.21 1.65 11.28
N LYS A 288 13.60 1.23 12.38
CA LYS A 288 14.12 0.16 13.24
C LYS A 288 13.54 -1.18 12.79
N PHE A 289 14.38 -2.02 12.19
CA PHE A 289 13.97 -3.38 11.81
C PHE A 289 14.03 -4.33 13.02
N THR A 290 13.06 -5.24 13.09
CA THR A 290 12.98 -6.24 14.15
C THR A 290 12.41 -7.57 13.63
N VAL A 291 12.88 -8.68 14.20
CA VAL A 291 12.31 -10.00 13.93
C VAL A 291 10.93 -10.14 14.59
N ASN A 292 10.09 -11.00 14.02
CA ASN A 292 8.71 -11.17 14.43
C ASN A 292 8.56 -12.07 15.67
N THR A 293 9.16 -11.68 16.79
CA THR A 293 8.90 -12.27 18.10
C THR A 293 8.40 -11.20 19.08
N PRO A 294 7.56 -11.55 20.07
CA PRO A 294 7.08 -10.59 21.08
C PRO A 294 8.21 -9.87 21.80
N GLU A 295 9.28 -10.58 22.14
CA GLU A 295 10.43 -10.05 22.89
C GLU A 295 11.20 -9.02 22.05
N ALA A 296 11.40 -9.32 20.76
CA ALA A 296 12.11 -8.41 19.86
C ALA A 296 11.30 -7.14 19.57
N TRP A 297 10.00 -7.26 19.38
CA TRP A 297 9.09 -6.13 19.21
C TRP A 297 9.02 -5.26 20.48
N PHE A 298 8.91 -5.89 21.67
CA PHE A 298 8.97 -5.17 22.95
C PHE A 298 10.30 -4.41 23.09
N ALA A 299 11.43 -5.07 22.83
CA ALA A 299 12.75 -4.44 22.91
C ALA A 299 12.90 -3.27 21.92
N ALA A 300 12.40 -3.41 20.69
CA ALA A 300 12.43 -2.35 19.68
C ALA A 300 11.55 -1.14 20.09
N MET A 301 10.33 -1.36 20.57
CA MET A 301 9.45 -0.31 21.07
C MET A 301 10.04 0.37 22.30
N ARG A 302 10.59 -0.39 23.23
CA ARG A 302 11.26 0.11 24.40
C ARG A 302 12.48 0.98 24.05
N GLN A 303 13.33 0.53 23.13
CA GLN A 303 14.47 1.30 22.65
C GLN A 303 14.02 2.62 22.00
N MET A 304 12.98 2.59 21.19
CA MET A 304 12.42 3.78 20.55
C MET A 304 11.87 4.77 21.59
N TYR A 305 11.20 4.26 22.61
CA TYR A 305 10.65 5.07 23.70
C TYR A 305 11.73 5.70 24.59
N GLU A 306 12.75 4.91 25.02
CA GLU A 306 13.73 5.32 26.03
C GLU A 306 14.94 6.08 25.48
N GLN A 307 15.36 5.78 24.24
CA GLN A 307 16.68 6.16 23.75
C GLN A 307 16.66 6.98 22.46
N ALA A 308 15.55 6.95 21.70
CA ALA A 308 15.51 7.64 20.43
C ALA A 308 15.10 9.11 20.58
N ASP A 309 15.81 9.99 19.89
CA ASP A 309 15.24 11.29 19.52
C ASP A 309 14.29 11.08 18.35
N LEU A 310 12.98 10.97 18.66
CA LEU A 310 11.95 10.64 17.68
C LEU A 310 11.91 11.63 16.52
N LYS A 311 12.21 12.90 16.78
CA LYS A 311 12.24 13.95 15.76
C LYS A 311 13.37 13.69 14.77
N ILE A 312 14.59 13.47 15.26
CA ILE A 312 15.76 13.19 14.40
C ILE A 312 15.56 11.90 13.62
N VAL A 313 15.06 10.85 14.25
CA VAL A 313 14.81 9.57 13.60
C VAL A 313 13.74 9.71 12.51
N GLY A 314 12.67 10.45 12.80
CA GLY A 314 11.59 10.70 11.84
C GLY A 314 12.04 11.57 10.65
N GLU A 315 12.80 12.64 10.89
CA GLU A 315 13.40 13.46 9.83
C GLU A 315 14.33 12.63 8.92
N ASN A 316 15.09 11.71 9.49
CA ASN A 316 15.93 10.78 8.71
C ASN A 316 15.08 9.85 7.85
N ASN A 317 13.95 9.31 8.37
CA ASN A 317 13.00 8.54 7.59
C ASN A 317 12.47 9.36 6.42
N GLN A 318 11.96 10.55 6.69
CA GLN A 318 11.39 11.45 5.68
C GLN A 318 12.40 11.79 4.59
N LYS A 319 13.61 12.22 4.96
CA LYS A 319 14.66 12.58 4.02
C LYS A 319 15.08 11.41 3.12
N HIS A 320 15.21 10.22 3.69
CA HIS A 320 15.60 9.02 2.96
C HIS A 320 14.47 8.60 2.00
N THR A 321 13.25 8.52 2.52
CA THR A 321 12.07 8.07 1.77
C THR A 321 11.74 9.01 0.62
N ASN A 322 11.73 10.32 0.84
CA ASN A 322 11.45 11.31 -0.20
C ASN A 322 12.47 11.28 -1.34
N LYS A 323 13.71 10.87 -1.07
CA LYS A 323 14.71 10.70 -2.13
C LYS A 323 14.44 9.49 -3.03
N ILE A 324 13.94 8.40 -2.46
CA ILE A 324 13.73 7.13 -3.19
C ILE A 324 12.34 7.09 -3.83
N HIS A 325 11.34 7.59 -3.12
CA HIS A 325 9.93 7.55 -3.49
C HIS A 325 9.42 8.91 -4.01
N ASP A 326 10.26 9.64 -4.71
CA ASP A 326 9.88 10.90 -5.37
C ASP A 326 8.93 10.60 -6.55
N LEU A 327 7.69 11.06 -6.44
CA LEU A 327 6.64 10.81 -7.41
C LEU A 327 7.00 11.37 -8.80
N THR A 328 7.66 12.53 -8.84
CA THR A 328 8.07 13.17 -10.11
C THR A 328 9.07 12.28 -10.86
N THR A 329 10.09 11.80 -10.17
CA THR A 329 11.09 10.88 -10.75
C THR A 329 10.46 9.55 -11.18
N ILE A 330 9.54 8.99 -10.39
CA ILE A 330 8.85 7.75 -10.73
C ILE A 330 7.93 7.97 -11.93
N ASN A 331 7.25 9.10 -12.01
CA ASN A 331 6.40 9.46 -13.14
C ASN A 331 7.18 9.71 -14.45
N GLN A 332 8.40 10.23 -14.39
CA GLN A 332 9.27 10.30 -15.57
C GLN A 332 9.57 8.90 -16.13
N LYS A 333 9.85 7.93 -15.27
CA LYS A 333 10.04 6.53 -15.68
C LYS A 333 8.75 5.92 -16.24
N ARG A 334 7.59 6.25 -15.64
CA ARG A 334 6.27 5.82 -16.12
C ARG A 334 6.00 6.35 -17.52
N LEU A 335 6.19 7.65 -17.75
CA LEU A 335 6.00 8.30 -19.05
C LEU A 335 6.92 7.70 -20.13
N ALA A 336 8.18 7.48 -19.78
CA ALA A 336 9.14 6.86 -20.69
C ALA A 336 8.71 5.45 -21.10
N PHE A 337 8.22 4.65 -20.14
CA PHE A 337 7.72 3.31 -20.40
C PHE A 337 6.45 3.33 -21.27
N PHE A 338 5.51 4.24 -21.01
CA PHE A 338 4.32 4.42 -21.84
C PHE A 338 4.69 4.76 -23.30
N LYS A 339 5.59 5.73 -23.49
CA LYS A 339 6.07 6.13 -24.81
C LYS A 339 6.80 5.00 -25.57
N GLN A 340 7.45 4.09 -24.85
CA GLN A 340 8.10 2.93 -25.47
C GLN A 340 7.09 1.97 -26.08
N LEU A 341 5.91 1.82 -25.50
CA LEU A 341 4.86 0.91 -25.94
C LEU A 341 3.98 1.48 -27.06
N CYS A 342 3.89 2.80 -27.16
CA CYS A 342 3.06 3.51 -28.15
C CYS A 342 3.83 3.85 -29.45
N LYS A 343 4.93 3.18 -29.74
CA LYS A 343 5.77 3.45 -30.93
C LYS A 343 5.29 2.72 -32.17
#